data_9e750a2019c2b762f3393b4ba30295a1
#
_entry.id   9e750a2019c2b762f3393b4ba30295a1
#
_cell.length_a   1.000
_cell.length_b   1.000
_cell.length_c   1.000
_cell.angle_alpha   90.00
_cell.angle_beta   90.00
_cell.angle_gamma   90.00
#
_symmetry.space_group_name_H-M   'P 1'
#
loop_
_entity.id
_entity.type
_entity.pdbx_description
1 polymer ?
#
loop_
_entity_poly.entity_id
_entity_poly.type
_entity_poly.pdbx_seq_one_letter_code
_entity_poly.pdbx_strand_id
1 'polypeptide(L)'
;MNTDKNVITLLGTGNAHAMRCYNTCFTLCSSGGSVLLVDAGGGNGILNQMEKVNLKFVDFHDIFVTHAHTDHLLGVVWVIRMALEEKQCLRVWSHGKVLNLLNHICRQILPSKEAADPRSPSLRH
;
A
#
# COMPACT_ATOMS: atom_id res chain seq x y z
N MET A 1 15.60 -4.53 -5.85
CA MET A 1 16.25 -4.15 -7.10
C MET A 1 17.28 -3.06 -6.81
N ASN A 2 18.52 -3.32 -7.14
CA ASN A 2 19.59 -2.36 -6.88
C ASN A 2 19.98 -1.71 -8.21
N THR A 3 19.71 -0.42 -8.36
CA THR A 3 20.03 0.33 -9.56
C THR A 3 20.77 1.59 -9.18
N ASP A 4 21.50 2.18 -10.12
CA ASP A 4 22.19 3.44 -9.91
C ASP A 4 21.23 4.65 -10.02
N LYS A 5 19.96 4.42 -10.29
CA LYS A 5 18.97 5.45 -10.52
C LYS A 5 17.74 5.25 -9.65
N ASN A 6 17.05 6.35 -9.35
CA ASN A 6 15.71 6.29 -8.78
C ASN A 6 14.73 5.93 -9.91
N VAL A 7 13.81 5.01 -9.62
CA VAL A 7 12.86 4.51 -10.61
C VAL A 7 11.45 4.63 -10.08
N ILE A 8 10.56 5.20 -10.89
CA ILE A 8 9.13 5.20 -10.63
C ILE A 8 8.48 4.14 -11.51
N THR A 9 7.73 3.23 -10.90
CA THR A 9 6.96 2.22 -11.63
C THR A 9 5.49 2.50 -11.43
N LEU A 10 4.78 2.82 -12.51
CA LEU A 10 3.35 3.09 -12.46
C LEU A 10 2.58 1.77 -12.39
N LEU A 11 1.79 1.60 -11.34
CA LEU A 11 0.93 0.43 -11.17
C LEU A 11 -0.46 0.69 -11.72
N GLY A 12 -0.87 1.93 -11.76
CA GLY A 12 -2.13 2.37 -12.32
C GLY A 12 -2.09 3.85 -12.66
N THR A 13 -2.89 4.25 -13.62
CA THR A 13 -2.95 5.63 -14.11
C THR A 13 -4.38 6.16 -14.20
N GLY A 14 -5.37 5.38 -13.78
CA GLY A 14 -6.77 5.73 -13.92
C GLY A 14 -7.29 6.65 -12.82
N ASN A 15 -8.31 7.42 -13.17
CA ASN A 15 -9.07 8.19 -12.17
C ASN A 15 -10.07 7.28 -11.43
N ALA A 16 -10.87 7.86 -10.53
CA ALA A 16 -11.80 7.11 -9.70
C ALA A 16 -12.84 6.31 -10.50
N HIS A 17 -13.19 6.77 -11.68
CA HIS A 17 -14.20 6.13 -12.54
C HIS A 17 -13.59 5.24 -13.62
N ALA A 18 -12.30 5.10 -13.68
CA ALA A 18 -11.64 4.31 -14.71
C ALA A 18 -12.02 2.84 -14.61
N MET A 19 -12.41 2.25 -15.73
CA MET A 19 -12.84 0.86 -15.79
C MET A 19 -11.87 -0.03 -16.55
N ARG A 20 -11.01 0.55 -17.38
CA ARG A 20 -10.09 -0.20 -18.24
C ARG A 20 -8.65 -0.21 -17.76
N CYS A 21 -8.34 0.61 -16.78
CA CYS A 21 -7.03 0.64 -16.16
C CYS A 21 -7.19 0.84 -14.65
N TYR A 22 -6.19 0.44 -13.90
CA TYR A 22 -6.23 0.58 -12.46
C TYR A 22 -6.04 2.03 -12.04
N ASN A 23 -6.52 2.36 -10.84
CA ASN A 23 -6.43 3.71 -10.29
C ASN A 23 -4.97 4.14 -10.08
N THR A 24 -4.73 5.44 -10.09
CA THR A 24 -3.39 6.00 -9.99
C THR A 24 -2.69 5.57 -8.70
N CYS A 25 -1.60 4.85 -8.85
CA CYS A 25 -0.70 4.47 -7.78
C CYS A 25 0.63 4.04 -8.39
N PHE A 26 1.69 4.12 -7.62
CA PHE A 26 3.03 3.83 -8.15
C PHE A 26 3.98 3.44 -7.04
N THR A 27 5.10 2.86 -7.42
CA THR A 27 6.23 2.66 -6.51
C THR A 27 7.35 3.61 -6.87
N LEU A 28 8.07 4.03 -5.84
CA LEU A 28 9.31 4.78 -5.98
C LEU A 28 10.42 3.91 -5.41
N CYS A 29 11.33 3.49 -6.28
CA CYS A 29 12.48 2.70 -5.88
C CYS A 29 13.72 3.60 -5.89
N SER A 30 14.37 3.73 -4.75
CA SER A 30 15.59 4.52 -4.66
C SER A 30 16.79 3.78 -5.23
N SER A 31 17.83 4.51 -5.59
CA SER A 31 19.07 3.91 -6.07
C SER A 31 19.69 2.94 -5.08
N GLY A 32 19.38 3.08 -3.79
CA GLY A 32 19.83 2.16 -2.75
C GLY A 32 18.97 0.91 -2.61
N GLY A 33 17.89 0.78 -3.38
CA GLY A 33 17.01 -0.39 -3.34
C GLY A 33 15.81 -0.28 -2.42
N SER A 34 15.62 0.84 -1.73
CA SER A 34 14.42 1.06 -0.91
C SER A 34 13.21 1.33 -1.80
N VAL A 35 12.09 0.71 -1.47
CA VAL A 35 10.85 0.83 -2.24
C VAL A 35 9.75 1.43 -1.38
N LEU A 36 9.10 2.47 -1.91
CA LEU A 36 7.92 3.10 -1.32
C LEU A 36 6.74 2.89 -2.26
N LEU A 37 5.65 2.35 -1.74
CA LEU A 37 4.39 2.29 -2.48
C LEU A 37 3.60 3.56 -2.17
N VAL A 38 3.14 4.27 -3.19
CA VAL A 38 2.34 5.48 -3.04
C VAL A 38 0.93 5.19 -3.52
N ASP A 39 -0.02 5.21 -2.59
CA ASP A 39 -1.40 4.81 -2.79
C ASP A 39 -1.51 3.36 -3.28
N ALA A 40 -2.71 2.82 -3.37
CA ALA A 40 -2.89 1.45 -3.81
C ALA A 40 -4.20 1.24 -4.57
N GLY A 41 -4.82 2.31 -5.03
CA GLY A 41 -6.05 2.20 -5.79
C GLY A 41 -7.27 1.89 -4.93
N GLY A 42 -8.33 1.45 -5.57
CA GLY A 42 -9.66 1.32 -4.95
C GLY A 42 -10.03 -0.07 -4.47
N GLY A 43 -9.18 -1.06 -4.60
CA GLY A 43 -9.56 -2.40 -4.18
C GLY A 43 -8.47 -3.45 -4.37
N ASN A 44 -8.88 -4.70 -4.46
CA ASN A 44 -7.96 -5.83 -4.54
C ASN A 44 -7.22 -5.92 -5.89
N GLY A 45 -7.62 -5.14 -6.87
CA GLY A 45 -6.89 -5.07 -8.14
C GLY A 45 -5.43 -4.67 -7.98
N ILE A 46 -5.07 -4.04 -6.85
CA ILE A 46 -3.67 -3.73 -6.55
C ILE A 46 -2.81 -4.99 -6.55
N LEU A 47 -3.35 -6.10 -6.10
CA LEU A 47 -2.62 -7.36 -6.03
C LEU A 47 -2.21 -7.85 -7.42
N ASN A 48 -3.13 -7.72 -8.39
CA ASN A 48 -2.87 -8.08 -9.77
C ASN A 48 -1.83 -7.12 -10.40
N GLN A 49 -1.93 -5.84 -10.08
CA GLN A 49 -0.97 -4.85 -10.59
C GLN A 49 0.43 -5.09 -10.02
N MET A 50 0.53 -5.46 -8.75
CA MET A 50 1.79 -5.84 -8.13
C MET A 50 2.41 -7.05 -8.83
N GLU A 51 1.60 -8.06 -9.10
CA GLU A 51 2.07 -9.27 -9.79
C GLU A 51 2.60 -8.95 -11.18
N LYS A 52 1.91 -8.09 -11.93
CA LYS A 52 2.35 -7.70 -13.28
C LYS A 52 3.74 -7.08 -13.31
N VAL A 53 4.15 -6.40 -12.26
CA VAL A 53 5.47 -5.77 -12.18
C VAL A 53 6.43 -6.55 -11.28
N ASN A 54 6.02 -7.74 -10.87
CA ASN A 54 6.80 -8.62 -9.99
C ASN A 54 7.18 -7.95 -8.66
N LEU A 55 6.28 -7.16 -8.12
CA LEU A 55 6.44 -6.52 -6.81
C LEU A 55 5.89 -7.45 -5.73
N LYS A 56 6.73 -7.84 -4.80
CA LYS A 56 6.36 -8.76 -3.72
C LYS A 56 6.34 -8.02 -2.39
N PHE A 57 5.60 -8.56 -1.42
CA PHE A 57 5.52 -7.94 -0.10
C PHE A 57 6.85 -7.89 0.63
N VAL A 58 7.79 -8.77 0.30
CA VAL A 58 9.14 -8.72 0.85
C VAL A 58 9.97 -7.56 0.29
N ASP A 59 9.54 -6.95 -0.81
CA ASP A 59 10.31 -5.92 -1.49
C ASP A 59 10.12 -4.53 -0.89
N PHE A 60 9.05 -4.32 -0.11
CA PHE A 60 8.78 -3.01 0.46
C PHE A 60 8.18 -3.11 1.86
N HIS A 61 8.45 -2.09 2.66
CA HIS A 61 7.95 -2.02 4.03
C HIS A 61 7.23 -0.69 4.30
N ASP A 62 7.16 0.18 3.31
CA ASP A 62 6.60 1.52 3.46
C ASP A 62 5.56 1.82 2.41
N ILE A 63 4.43 2.36 2.86
CA ILE A 63 3.37 2.89 2.01
C ILE A 63 3.13 4.34 2.41
N PHE A 64 3.00 5.20 1.43
CA PHE A 64 2.52 6.57 1.64
C PHE A 64 1.12 6.70 1.05
N VAL A 65 0.16 7.16 1.85
CA VAL A 65 -1.21 7.42 1.41
C VAL A 65 -1.39 8.91 1.26
N THR A 66 -1.68 9.36 0.05
CA THR A 66 -1.79 10.79 -0.26
C THR A 66 -3.03 11.42 0.35
N HIS A 67 -4.16 10.72 0.26
CA HIS A 67 -5.44 11.20 0.80
C HIS A 67 -6.45 10.06 0.90
N ALA A 68 -7.59 10.32 1.54
CA ALA A 68 -8.54 9.27 1.91
C ALA A 68 -9.69 9.08 0.91
N HIS A 69 -9.45 9.26 -0.39
CA HIS A 69 -10.44 8.93 -1.40
C HIS A 69 -10.47 7.43 -1.68
N THR A 70 -11.61 6.92 -2.09
CA THR A 70 -11.82 5.48 -2.30
C THR A 70 -10.83 4.87 -3.28
N ASP A 71 -10.49 5.60 -4.33
CA ASP A 71 -9.59 5.15 -5.39
C ASP A 71 -8.10 5.23 -5.01
N HIS A 72 -7.79 5.65 -3.79
CA HIS A 72 -6.42 5.69 -3.28
C HIS A 72 -6.25 4.89 -1.99
N LEU A 73 -7.29 4.81 -1.17
CA LEU A 73 -7.20 4.25 0.19
C LEU A 73 -7.58 2.78 0.27
N LEU A 74 -8.62 2.36 -0.44
CA LEU A 74 -9.17 1.01 -0.21
C LEU A 74 -8.21 -0.09 -0.64
N GLY A 75 -7.39 0.16 -1.65
CA GLY A 75 -6.33 -0.79 -2.01
C GLY A 75 -5.28 -0.93 -0.92
N VAL A 76 -5.05 0.12 -0.14
CA VAL A 76 -4.11 0.05 0.99
C VAL A 76 -4.60 -0.95 2.04
N VAL A 77 -5.91 -1.01 2.27
CA VAL A 77 -6.49 -2.00 3.19
C VAL A 77 -6.16 -3.42 2.71
N TRP A 78 -6.25 -3.67 1.40
CA TRP A 78 -5.88 -4.97 0.84
C TRP A 78 -4.39 -5.27 1.01
N VAL A 79 -3.53 -4.28 0.81
CA VAL A 79 -2.09 -4.47 1.00
C VAL A 79 -1.78 -4.79 2.46
N ILE A 80 -2.41 -4.08 3.39
CA ILE A 80 -2.26 -4.36 4.82
C ILE A 80 -2.69 -5.79 5.14
N ARG A 81 -3.85 -6.20 4.63
CA ARG A 81 -4.35 -7.56 4.85
C ARG A 81 -3.34 -8.62 4.39
N MET A 82 -2.84 -8.47 3.18
CA MET A 82 -1.91 -9.43 2.62
C MET A 82 -0.56 -9.41 3.34
N ALA A 83 -0.09 -8.23 3.74
CA ALA A 83 1.14 -8.12 4.51
C ALA A 83 1.02 -8.85 5.86
N LEU A 84 -0.14 -8.74 6.52
CA LEU A 84 -0.39 -9.46 7.76
C LEU A 84 -0.38 -10.98 7.54
N GLU A 85 -0.99 -11.45 6.47
CA GLU A 85 -1.00 -12.88 6.16
C GLU A 85 0.40 -13.42 5.86
N GLU A 86 1.24 -12.62 5.24
CA GLU A 86 2.62 -13.00 4.93
C GLU A 86 3.61 -12.65 6.03
N LYS A 87 3.11 -12.15 7.17
CA LYS A 87 3.92 -11.77 8.33
C LYS A 87 5.00 -10.74 7.99
N GLN A 88 4.67 -9.83 7.08
CA GLN A 88 5.56 -8.74 6.70
C GLN A 88 5.30 -7.51 7.55
N CYS A 89 6.38 -6.84 7.93
CA CYS A 89 6.29 -5.57 8.63
C CYS A 89 5.98 -4.47 7.62
N LEU A 90 4.96 -3.66 7.91
CA LEU A 90 4.52 -2.59 7.01
C LEU A 90 4.33 -1.31 7.80
N ARG A 91 4.92 -0.22 7.31
CA ARG A 91 4.74 1.11 7.87
C ARG A 91 3.89 1.93 6.92
N VAL A 92 2.89 2.61 7.47
CA VAL A 92 1.99 3.45 6.67
C VAL A 92 2.19 4.90 7.09
N TRP A 93 2.46 5.74 6.10
CA TRP A 93 2.75 7.16 6.27
C TRP A 93 1.61 7.97 5.67
N SER A 94 1.05 8.90 6.40
CA SER A 94 0.03 9.81 5.90
C SER A 94 -0.28 10.90 6.92
N HIS A 95 -1.22 11.77 6.56
CA HIS A 95 -1.79 12.74 7.49
C HIS A 95 -2.55 12.00 8.62
N GLY A 96 -2.52 12.57 9.82
CA GLY A 96 -3.14 11.93 10.99
C GLY A 96 -4.59 11.53 10.81
N LYS A 97 -5.40 12.36 10.13
CA LYS A 97 -6.80 12.03 9.87
C LYS A 97 -6.95 10.79 9.00
N VAL A 98 -6.09 10.65 8.00
CA VAL A 98 -6.10 9.49 7.12
C VAL A 98 -5.69 8.24 7.89
N LEU A 99 -4.67 8.34 8.72
CA LEU A 99 -4.21 7.22 9.54
C LEU A 99 -5.29 6.77 10.53
N ASN A 100 -6.00 7.71 11.15
CA ASN A 100 -7.10 7.38 12.05
C ASN A 100 -8.23 6.65 11.33
N LEU A 101 -8.59 7.12 10.13
CA LEU A 101 -9.62 6.47 9.32
C LEU A 101 -9.18 5.08 8.91
N LEU A 102 -7.96 4.95 8.41
CA LEU A 102 -7.41 3.67 7.96
C LEU A 102 -7.36 2.67 9.12
N ASN A 103 -6.90 3.11 10.27
CA ASN A 103 -6.86 2.27 11.46
C ASN A 103 -8.25 1.79 11.87
N HIS A 104 -9.24 2.68 11.82
CA HIS A 104 -10.63 2.33 12.13
C HIS A 104 -11.17 1.28 11.16
N ILE A 105 -10.97 1.48 9.85
CA ILE A 105 -11.40 0.52 8.84
C ILE A 105 -10.74 -0.84 9.07
N CYS A 106 -9.44 -0.86 9.25
CA CYS A 106 -8.70 -2.11 9.43
C CYS A 106 -9.15 -2.87 10.68
N ARG A 107 -9.43 -2.15 11.76
CA ARG A 107 -9.92 -2.79 12.99
C ARG A 107 -11.29 -3.42 12.82
N GLN A 108 -12.13 -2.83 11.97
CA GLN A 108 -13.50 -3.31 11.76
C GLN A 108 -13.57 -4.52 10.83
N ILE A 109 -12.73 -4.60 9.83
CA ILE A 109 -12.89 -5.59 8.75
C ILE A 109 -11.74 -6.57 8.59
N LEU A 110 -10.54 -6.26 9.10
CA LEU A 110 -9.43 -7.20 8.96
C LEU A 110 -9.40 -8.17 10.15
N PRO A 111 -9.01 -9.43 9.90
CA PRO A 111 -8.84 -10.38 10.99
C PRO A 111 -7.65 -9.94 11.83
N SER A 112 -7.96 -9.23 12.91
CA SER A 112 -6.97 -8.83 13.89
C SER A 112 -6.93 -9.88 14.98
N LYS A 113 -5.76 -10.42 15.22
CA LYS A 113 -5.63 -11.37 16.30
C LYS A 113 -5.60 -10.65 17.63
N GLU A 114 -4.72 -9.65 17.76
CA GLU A 114 -4.58 -8.91 19.00
C GLU A 114 -3.97 -7.55 18.72
N ALA A 115 -4.33 -6.57 19.56
CA ALA A 115 -3.81 -5.21 19.43
C ALA A 115 -2.29 -5.15 19.59
N ALA A 116 -1.73 -6.12 20.31
CA ALA A 116 -0.30 -6.18 20.58
C ALA A 116 0.46 -7.09 19.62
N ASP A 117 -0.16 -7.56 18.54
CA ASP A 117 0.53 -8.39 17.56
C ASP A 117 1.66 -7.59 16.92
N PRO A 118 2.93 -8.03 17.08
CA PRO A 118 4.06 -7.32 16.51
C PRO A 118 4.06 -7.28 14.99
N ARG A 119 3.20 -8.06 14.35
CA ARG A 119 3.05 -8.07 12.89
C ARG A 119 2.06 -7.04 12.40
N SER A 120 1.34 -6.38 13.31
CA SER A 120 0.38 -5.34 12.93
C SER A 120 1.09 -4.16 12.27
N PRO A 121 0.45 -3.54 11.27
CA PRO A 121 1.06 -2.38 10.62
C PRO A 121 1.34 -1.26 11.59
N SER A 122 2.46 -0.60 11.43
CA SER A 122 2.84 0.56 12.20
C SER A 122 2.37 1.81 11.44
N LEU A 123 1.52 2.61 12.07
CA LEU A 123 0.99 3.83 11.45
C LEU A 123 1.90 5.02 11.77
N ARG A 124 2.23 5.81 10.75
CA ARG A 124 3.14 6.95 10.86
C ARG A 124 2.52 8.22 10.29
N HIS A 125 2.75 9.31 10.99
CA HIS A 125 2.32 10.64 10.56
C HIS A 125 3.31 11.28 9.60
#